data_79fc7fbfef12a0192a30504f694bee5a
#
_entry.id   79fc7fbfef12a0192a30504f694bee5a
#
_cell.length_a   1.000
_cell.length_b   1.000
_cell.length_c   1.000
_cell.angle_alpha   90.00
_cell.angle_beta   90.00
_cell.angle_gamma   90.00
#
_symmetry.space_group_name_H-M   'P 1'
#
loop_
_entity.id
_entity.type
_entity.pdbx_description
1 polymer ?
#
loop_
_entity_poly.entity_id
_entity_poly.type
_entity_poly.pdbx_seq_one_letter_code
_entity_poly.pdbx_strand_id
1 'polypeptide(L)'
;AEQLALRLLASEATVDGHKLRTGQLQDQDWHKLGTALSVLGESDIYIDDTPNIPLQEMRAKSRRLAQEHGLDLIIVDYLQLMSLPQRPGQQINRQQEISEISRSLKALARELKVPVIALSQLSRSVEQRQDKRPMLSDLRESGALEQDADVVAFLYRDDYYNQDSDKKNIVEVILAKHRNGPVGTVELYFARDIQRMYGSEQLRQ
;
A
#
# COMPACT_ATOMS: atom_id res chain seq x y z
N ALA A 1 0.77 13.74 4.93
CA ALA A 1 2.01 13.27 5.59
C ALA A 1 1.81 13.01 7.08
N GLU A 2 1.27 13.97 7.86
CA GLU A 2 1.19 13.90 9.32
C GLU A 2 0.50 12.64 9.87
N GLN A 3 -0.69 12.30 9.36
CA GLN A 3 -1.42 11.09 9.79
C GLN A 3 -0.64 9.80 9.52
N LEU A 4 0.11 9.75 8.42
CA LEU A 4 0.94 8.60 8.10
C LEU A 4 2.13 8.50 9.07
N ALA A 5 2.77 9.61 9.38
CA ALA A 5 3.86 9.65 10.36
C ALA A 5 3.40 9.18 11.75
N LEU A 6 2.21 9.62 12.21
CA LEU A 6 1.63 9.14 13.47
C LEU A 6 1.33 7.63 13.46
N ARG A 7 0.87 7.08 12.33
CA ARG A 7 0.62 5.64 12.19
C ARG A 7 1.93 4.84 12.19
N LEU A 8 2.95 5.32 11.48
CA LEU A 8 4.28 4.71 11.50
C LEU A 8 4.84 4.71 12.92
N LEU A 9 4.73 5.83 13.62
CA LEU A 9 5.20 5.97 15.00
C LEU A 9 4.45 5.01 15.96
N ALA A 10 3.12 4.94 15.88
CA ALA A 10 2.32 4.02 16.69
C ALA A 10 2.69 2.56 16.43
N SER A 11 2.89 2.20 15.15
CA SER A 11 3.28 0.85 14.75
C SER A 11 4.68 0.48 15.21
N GLU A 12 5.65 1.37 15.05
CA GLU A 12 7.04 1.11 15.45
C GLU A 12 7.19 1.08 16.97
N ALA A 13 6.57 2.02 17.68
CA ALA A 13 6.57 2.05 19.14
C ALA A 13 5.71 0.95 19.79
N THR A 14 4.90 0.22 19.02
CA THR A 14 3.90 -0.72 19.54
C THR A 14 2.97 -0.07 20.58
N VAL A 15 2.57 1.19 20.32
CA VAL A 15 1.66 1.98 21.14
C VAL A 15 0.33 2.12 20.42
N ASP A 16 -0.77 1.99 21.17
CA ASP A 16 -2.11 2.17 20.62
C ASP A 16 -2.26 3.53 19.96
N GLY A 17 -2.61 3.52 18.66
CA GLY A 17 -2.78 4.73 17.86
C GLY A 17 -3.89 5.64 18.37
N HIS A 18 -4.89 5.11 19.09
CA HIS A 18 -5.93 5.91 19.73
C HIS A 18 -5.35 6.67 20.93
N LYS A 19 -4.57 6.00 21.79
CA LYS A 19 -3.89 6.62 22.93
C LYS A 19 -2.94 7.74 22.47
N LEU A 20 -2.17 7.46 21.41
CA LEU A 20 -1.26 8.45 20.83
C LEU A 20 -2.03 9.70 20.35
N ARG A 21 -3.16 9.52 19.69
CA ARG A 21 -3.96 10.62 19.16
C ARG A 21 -4.72 11.42 20.25
N THR A 22 -5.13 10.76 21.33
CA THR A 22 -5.88 11.39 22.43
C THR A 22 -4.98 11.91 23.56
N GLY A 23 -3.66 11.63 23.49
CA GLY A 23 -2.71 12.02 24.53
C GLY A 23 -2.82 11.20 25.81
N GLN A 24 -3.54 10.07 25.82
CA GLN A 24 -3.69 9.18 26.96
C GLN A 24 -2.52 8.20 27.09
N LEU A 25 -1.31 8.75 27.19
CA LEU A 25 -0.06 8.01 27.23
C LEU A 25 0.41 7.80 28.67
N GLN A 26 0.97 6.62 28.94
CA GLN A 26 1.66 6.28 30.19
C GLN A 26 3.16 6.55 30.06
N ASP A 27 3.88 6.60 31.17
CA ASP A 27 5.33 6.83 31.17
C ASP A 27 6.10 5.82 30.31
N GLN A 28 5.67 4.56 30.31
CA GLN A 28 6.25 3.51 29.47
C GLN A 28 6.03 3.77 27.96
N ASP A 29 4.89 4.35 27.60
CA ASP A 29 4.58 4.67 26.19
C ASP A 29 5.51 5.76 25.67
N TRP A 30 5.86 6.76 26.53
CA TRP A 30 6.79 7.82 26.17
C TRP A 30 8.19 7.29 25.85
N HIS A 31 8.69 6.32 26.64
CA HIS A 31 9.98 5.67 26.34
C HIS A 31 9.98 4.94 25.01
N LYS A 32 8.91 4.17 24.71
CA LYS A 32 8.76 3.47 23.44
C LYS A 32 8.68 4.43 22.26
N LEU A 33 7.92 5.52 22.41
CA LEU A 33 7.81 6.56 21.39
C LEU A 33 9.16 7.25 21.13
N GLY A 34 9.94 7.52 22.18
CA GLY A 34 11.27 8.09 22.04
C GLY A 34 12.21 7.20 21.22
N THR A 35 12.22 5.90 21.52
CA THR A 35 13.00 4.92 20.74
C THR A 35 12.54 4.85 19.28
N ALA A 36 11.23 4.76 19.06
CA ALA A 36 10.65 4.68 17.71
C ALA A 36 10.92 5.96 16.89
N LEU A 37 10.89 7.14 17.54
CA LEU A 37 11.26 8.41 16.89
C LEU A 37 12.71 8.41 16.41
N SER A 38 13.64 7.88 17.20
CA SER A 38 15.04 7.77 16.78
C SER A 38 15.17 6.85 15.56
N VAL A 39 14.54 5.68 15.59
CA VAL A 39 14.57 4.72 14.47
C VAL A 39 13.99 5.32 13.19
N LEU A 40 12.81 5.94 13.29
CA LEU A 40 12.14 6.56 12.14
C LEU A 40 12.89 7.79 11.63
N GLY A 41 13.49 8.57 12.54
CA GLY A 41 14.28 9.77 12.20
C GLY A 41 15.59 9.45 11.46
N GLU A 42 16.15 8.26 11.67
CA GLU A 42 17.34 7.77 10.98
C GLU A 42 16.99 7.01 9.67
N SER A 43 15.69 6.78 9.44
CA SER A 43 15.24 6.06 8.24
C SER A 43 15.05 7.00 7.06
N ASP A 44 15.54 6.61 5.89
CA ASP A 44 15.39 7.35 4.63
C ASP A 44 13.98 7.16 4.02
N ILE A 45 12.96 7.66 4.73
CA ILE A 45 11.56 7.61 4.31
C ILE A 45 11.12 9.00 3.82
N TYR A 46 10.85 9.12 2.54
CA TYR A 46 10.39 10.35 1.88
C TYR A 46 8.90 10.24 1.57
N ILE A 47 8.11 11.21 2.02
CA ILE A 47 6.66 11.22 1.85
C ILE A 47 6.29 12.42 0.98
N ASP A 48 5.67 12.14 -0.16
CA ASP A 48 5.07 13.15 -1.03
C ASP A 48 3.54 13.04 -0.93
N ASP A 49 2.91 14.02 -0.33
CA ASP A 49 1.45 14.10 -0.14
C ASP A 49 0.77 15.07 -1.11
N THR A 50 1.42 15.37 -2.23
CA THR A 50 0.85 16.19 -3.30
C THR A 50 -0.42 15.53 -3.84
N PRO A 51 -1.60 16.18 -3.71
CA PRO A 51 -2.85 15.61 -4.20
C PRO A 51 -2.86 15.57 -5.73
N ASN A 52 -3.41 14.49 -6.30
CA ASN A 52 -3.54 14.31 -7.76
C ASN A 52 -2.22 14.52 -8.52
N ILE A 53 -1.11 14.05 -7.92
CA ILE A 53 0.22 14.24 -8.52
C ILE A 53 0.24 13.79 -9.99
N PRO A 54 0.69 14.66 -10.93
CA PRO A 54 0.87 14.26 -12.32
C PRO A 54 1.96 13.20 -12.43
N LEU A 55 1.72 12.18 -13.26
CA LEU A 55 2.68 11.09 -13.47
C LEU A 55 4.09 11.57 -13.82
N GLN A 56 4.20 12.62 -14.63
CA GLN A 56 5.49 13.20 -15.03
C GLN A 56 6.23 13.84 -13.86
N GLU A 57 5.50 14.52 -12.97
CA GLU A 57 6.07 15.12 -11.76
C GLU A 57 6.58 14.04 -10.80
N MET A 58 5.79 13.01 -10.56
CA MET A 58 6.21 11.87 -9.74
C MET A 58 7.50 11.23 -10.30
N ARG A 59 7.58 11.01 -11.61
CA ARG A 59 8.80 10.49 -12.27
C ARG A 59 9.99 11.41 -12.07
N ALA A 60 9.81 12.72 -12.23
CA ALA A 60 10.89 13.70 -12.04
C ALA A 60 11.40 13.71 -10.60
N LYS A 61 10.49 13.71 -9.62
CA LYS A 61 10.83 13.64 -8.19
C LYS A 61 11.56 12.35 -7.85
N SER A 62 11.09 11.20 -8.34
CA SER A 62 11.73 9.89 -8.11
C SER A 62 13.15 9.83 -8.68
N ARG A 63 13.36 10.36 -9.89
CA ARG A 63 14.70 10.44 -10.52
C ARG A 63 15.65 11.31 -9.71
N ARG A 64 15.17 12.48 -9.29
CA ARG A 64 15.99 13.40 -8.49
C ARG A 64 16.36 12.75 -7.17
N LEU A 65 15.40 12.15 -6.46
CA LEU A 65 15.65 11.46 -5.19
C LEU A 65 16.66 10.31 -5.36
N ALA A 66 16.51 9.52 -6.42
CA ALA A 66 17.44 8.43 -6.72
C ALA A 66 18.89 8.91 -6.97
N GLN A 67 19.06 10.11 -7.57
CA GLN A 67 20.37 10.70 -7.83
C GLN A 67 21.01 11.33 -6.60
N GLU A 68 20.20 11.99 -5.74
CA GLU A 68 20.69 12.77 -4.60
C GLU A 68 20.90 11.89 -3.37
N HIS A 69 20.04 10.91 -3.11
CA HIS A 69 20.01 10.14 -1.87
C HIS A 69 20.00 8.61 -2.07
N GLY A 70 19.83 8.16 -3.30
CA GLY A 70 19.50 6.76 -3.58
C GLY A 70 17.99 6.51 -3.44
N LEU A 71 17.54 5.36 -3.96
CA LEU A 71 16.14 4.96 -3.89
C LEU A 71 16.05 3.44 -4.04
N ASP A 72 15.44 2.78 -3.06
CA ASP A 72 15.32 1.32 -3.01
C ASP A 72 13.90 0.81 -3.28
N LEU A 73 12.89 1.66 -3.05
CA LEU A 73 11.48 1.29 -3.20
C LEU A 73 10.63 2.53 -3.47
N ILE A 74 9.64 2.39 -4.35
CA ILE A 74 8.57 3.38 -4.55
C ILE A 74 7.23 2.77 -4.15
N ILE A 75 6.46 3.47 -3.32
CA ILE A 75 5.08 3.08 -2.96
C ILE A 75 4.13 4.16 -3.44
N VAL A 76 3.09 3.78 -4.18
CA VAL A 76 2.03 4.66 -4.68
C VAL A 76 0.71 4.30 -4.01
N ASP A 77 0.20 5.17 -3.14
CA ASP A 77 -1.07 4.99 -2.43
C ASP A 77 -2.05 6.12 -2.82
N TYR A 78 -2.97 5.87 -3.70
CA TYR A 78 -3.24 4.75 -4.58
C TYR A 78 -3.39 5.25 -6.04
N LEU A 79 -3.34 4.35 -7.02
CA LEU A 79 -3.26 4.68 -8.45
C LEU A 79 -4.36 5.63 -8.94
N GLN A 80 -5.57 5.49 -8.38
CA GLN A 80 -6.72 6.29 -8.77
C GLN A 80 -6.61 7.78 -8.36
N LEU A 81 -5.63 8.15 -7.54
CA LEU A 81 -5.31 9.56 -7.23
C LEU A 81 -4.32 10.18 -8.21
N MET A 82 -3.71 9.37 -9.09
CA MET A 82 -2.82 9.89 -10.12
C MET A 82 -3.60 10.43 -11.31
N SER A 83 -3.02 11.39 -12.01
CA SER A 83 -3.58 11.98 -13.21
C SER A 83 -2.58 12.00 -14.36
N LEU A 84 -3.11 11.97 -15.58
CA LEU A 84 -2.35 12.28 -16.78
C LEU A 84 -2.60 13.74 -17.19
N PRO A 85 -1.62 14.40 -17.84
CA PRO A 85 -1.83 15.71 -18.41
C PRO A 85 -2.96 15.64 -19.46
N GLN A 86 -4.04 16.36 -19.22
CA GLN A 86 -5.14 16.44 -20.18
C GLN A 86 -4.77 17.38 -21.32
N ARG A 87 -4.88 16.90 -22.56
CA ARG A 87 -4.79 17.75 -23.74
C ARG A 87 -6.17 18.36 -24.02
N PRO A 88 -6.26 19.63 -24.40
CA PRO A 88 -7.53 20.26 -24.78
C PRO A 88 -8.25 19.43 -25.85
N GLY A 89 -9.52 19.06 -25.59
CA GLY A 89 -10.34 18.28 -26.53
C GLY A 89 -10.18 16.75 -26.46
N GLN A 90 -9.33 16.22 -25.63
CA GLN A 90 -9.16 14.77 -25.46
C GLN A 90 -9.91 14.30 -24.21
N GLN A 91 -11.01 13.59 -24.38
CA GLN A 91 -11.65 12.84 -23.30
C GLN A 91 -10.95 11.48 -23.16
N ILE A 92 -10.03 11.37 -22.23
CA ILE A 92 -9.41 10.08 -21.89
C ILE A 92 -10.37 9.34 -20.96
N ASN A 93 -10.77 8.14 -21.36
CA ASN A 93 -11.51 7.26 -20.47
C ASN A 93 -10.62 6.85 -19.28
N ARG A 94 -11.18 6.83 -18.06
CA ARG A 94 -10.46 6.47 -16.82
C ARG A 94 -9.69 5.14 -16.94
N GLN A 95 -10.25 4.17 -17.62
CA GLN A 95 -9.59 2.89 -17.86
C GLN A 95 -8.30 3.04 -18.70
N GLN A 96 -8.34 3.90 -19.71
CA GLN A 96 -7.16 4.20 -20.54
C GLN A 96 -6.09 4.94 -19.73
N GLU A 97 -6.52 5.88 -18.88
CA GLU A 97 -5.64 6.64 -17.99
C GLU A 97 -4.89 5.69 -17.02
N ILE A 98 -5.58 4.81 -16.33
CA ILE A 98 -4.96 3.83 -15.44
C ILE A 98 -4.03 2.89 -16.21
N SER A 99 -4.37 2.50 -17.43
CA SER A 99 -3.52 1.67 -18.29
C SER A 99 -2.21 2.37 -18.67
N GLU A 100 -2.26 3.67 -18.93
CA GLU A 100 -1.05 4.47 -19.23
C GLU A 100 -0.20 4.69 -17.99
N ILE A 101 -0.81 4.96 -16.84
CA ILE A 101 -0.14 5.07 -15.54
C ILE A 101 0.58 3.74 -15.23
N SER A 102 -0.08 2.60 -15.36
CA SER A 102 0.49 1.28 -15.13
C SER A 102 1.76 1.04 -15.95
N ARG A 103 1.67 1.23 -17.25
CA ARG A 103 2.82 1.08 -18.16
C ARG A 103 3.97 2.01 -17.82
N SER A 104 3.65 3.24 -17.42
CA SER A 104 4.65 4.23 -17.05
C SER A 104 5.34 3.91 -15.74
N LEU A 105 4.62 3.38 -14.74
CA LEU A 105 5.21 2.90 -13.49
C LEU A 105 6.13 1.70 -13.73
N LYS A 106 5.73 0.78 -14.61
CA LYS A 106 6.58 -0.34 -15.03
C LYS A 106 7.87 0.14 -15.71
N ALA A 107 7.76 1.16 -16.58
CA ALA A 107 8.93 1.76 -17.22
C ALA A 107 9.85 2.45 -16.22
N LEU A 108 9.28 3.18 -15.23
CA LEU A 108 10.03 3.83 -14.17
C LEU A 108 10.77 2.82 -13.28
N ALA A 109 10.12 1.73 -12.89
CA ALA A 109 10.73 0.65 -12.11
C ALA A 109 11.96 0.07 -12.81
N ARG A 110 11.86 -0.14 -14.13
CA ARG A 110 13.00 -0.64 -14.95
C ARG A 110 14.11 0.40 -15.10
N GLU A 111 13.75 1.66 -15.31
CA GLU A 111 14.69 2.76 -15.48
C GLU A 111 15.53 2.98 -14.23
N LEU A 112 14.88 3.07 -13.07
CA LEU A 112 15.54 3.29 -11.78
C LEU A 112 16.09 2.01 -11.16
N LYS A 113 15.71 0.83 -11.70
CA LYS A 113 16.05 -0.50 -11.17
C LYS A 113 15.56 -0.71 -9.72
N VAL A 114 14.40 -0.14 -9.40
CA VAL A 114 13.77 -0.27 -8.07
C VAL A 114 12.39 -0.91 -8.20
N PRO A 115 11.94 -1.69 -7.21
CA PRO A 115 10.57 -2.16 -7.15
C PRO A 115 9.60 -0.99 -6.98
N VAL A 116 8.41 -1.12 -7.59
CA VAL A 116 7.30 -0.19 -7.41
C VAL A 116 6.11 -0.98 -6.89
N ILE A 117 5.63 -0.63 -5.71
CA ILE A 117 4.38 -1.13 -5.14
C ILE A 117 3.30 -0.09 -5.42
N ALA A 118 2.28 -0.47 -6.18
CA ALA A 118 1.15 0.39 -6.49
C ALA A 118 -0.12 -0.18 -5.85
N LEU A 119 -0.72 0.58 -4.95
CA LEU A 119 -2.02 0.24 -4.38
C LEU A 119 -3.12 0.56 -5.38
N SER A 120 -4.11 -0.30 -5.47
CA SER A 120 -5.26 -0.11 -6.35
C SER A 120 -6.54 -0.51 -5.65
N GLN A 121 -7.56 0.33 -5.78
CA GLN A 121 -8.89 0.01 -5.31
C GLN A 121 -9.54 -1.02 -6.22
N LEU A 122 -10.20 -2.00 -5.65
CA LEU A 122 -10.98 -2.99 -6.38
C LEU A 122 -12.34 -2.44 -6.82
N SER A 123 -12.91 -3.07 -7.85
CA SER A 123 -14.28 -2.79 -8.26
C SER A 123 -15.24 -3.11 -7.13
N ARG A 124 -16.26 -2.24 -6.93
CA ARG A 124 -17.33 -2.47 -5.94
C ARG A 124 -18.16 -3.73 -6.21
N SER A 125 -18.07 -4.32 -7.39
CA SER A 125 -18.73 -5.59 -7.71
C SER A 125 -18.31 -6.75 -6.80
N VAL A 126 -17.12 -6.70 -6.19
CA VAL A 126 -16.66 -7.67 -5.19
C VAL A 126 -17.64 -7.73 -4.01
N GLU A 127 -18.13 -6.58 -3.54
CA GLU A 127 -19.03 -6.50 -2.38
C GLU A 127 -20.44 -7.05 -2.65
N GLN A 128 -20.82 -7.15 -3.95
CA GLN A 128 -22.12 -7.66 -4.37
C GLN A 128 -22.15 -9.18 -4.51
N ARG A 129 -20.98 -9.84 -4.51
CA ARG A 129 -20.89 -11.31 -4.60
C ARG A 129 -21.15 -11.96 -3.24
N GLN A 130 -21.62 -13.19 -3.29
CA GLN A 130 -21.74 -14.03 -2.08
C GLN A 130 -20.35 -14.32 -1.50
N ASP A 131 -19.41 -14.75 -2.33
CA ASP A 131 -18.00 -14.82 -1.97
C ASP A 131 -17.32 -13.48 -2.29
N LYS A 132 -16.89 -12.77 -1.25
CA LYS A 132 -16.25 -11.46 -1.33
C LYS A 132 -14.72 -11.55 -1.44
N ARG A 133 -14.17 -12.75 -1.66
CA ARG A 133 -12.74 -12.91 -1.93
C ARG A 133 -12.37 -12.25 -3.24
N PRO A 134 -11.35 -11.37 -3.25
CA PRO A 134 -10.94 -10.68 -4.45
C PRO A 134 -10.27 -11.63 -5.45
N MET A 135 -10.47 -11.37 -6.73
CA MET A 135 -9.88 -12.11 -7.84
C MET A 135 -9.38 -11.15 -8.94
N LEU A 136 -8.55 -11.63 -9.86
CA LEU A 136 -7.97 -10.79 -10.92
C LEU A 136 -9.02 -10.04 -11.75
N SER A 137 -10.19 -10.64 -11.98
CA SER A 137 -11.27 -9.95 -12.69
C SER A 137 -11.80 -8.71 -11.96
N ASP A 138 -11.53 -8.52 -10.67
CA ASP A 138 -11.94 -7.36 -9.89
C ASP A 138 -11.05 -6.12 -10.15
N LEU A 139 -9.92 -6.33 -10.84
CA LEU A 139 -9.09 -5.27 -11.42
C LEU A 139 -9.62 -4.79 -12.78
N ARG A 140 -10.85 -5.11 -13.17
CA ARG A 140 -11.41 -4.93 -14.54
C ARG A 140 -11.42 -3.48 -15.06
N GLU A 141 -11.50 -2.49 -14.19
CA GLU A 141 -11.33 -1.10 -14.61
C GLU A 141 -9.87 -0.81 -15.03
N SER A 142 -8.99 -1.79 -14.87
CA SER A 142 -7.55 -1.70 -15.03
C SER A 142 -6.98 -3.02 -15.56
N GLY A 143 -7.57 -3.60 -16.61
CA GLY A 143 -7.05 -4.84 -17.21
C GLY A 143 -5.56 -4.79 -17.59
N ALA A 144 -5.04 -3.60 -17.81
CA ALA A 144 -3.62 -3.37 -18.00
C ALA A 144 -2.81 -3.61 -16.71
N LEU A 145 -3.35 -3.31 -15.51
CA LEU A 145 -2.66 -3.57 -14.24
C LEU A 145 -2.33 -5.05 -14.09
N GLU A 146 -3.32 -5.91 -14.40
CA GLU A 146 -3.09 -7.34 -14.37
C GLU A 146 -1.98 -7.77 -15.35
N GLN A 147 -1.94 -7.20 -16.55
CA GLN A 147 -0.93 -7.56 -17.55
C GLN A 147 0.45 -7.04 -17.22
N ASP A 148 0.56 -5.77 -16.78
CA ASP A 148 1.82 -5.09 -16.55
C ASP A 148 2.50 -5.51 -15.25
N ALA A 149 1.74 -5.81 -14.18
CA ALA A 149 2.29 -6.20 -12.89
C ALA A 149 3.02 -7.55 -12.97
N ASP A 150 4.16 -7.65 -12.30
CA ASP A 150 4.87 -8.93 -12.13
C ASP A 150 4.23 -9.77 -11.03
N VAL A 151 3.71 -9.10 -10.00
CA VAL A 151 3.02 -9.69 -8.87
C VAL A 151 1.71 -8.94 -8.65
N VAL A 152 0.63 -9.68 -8.40
CA VAL A 152 -0.65 -9.13 -7.94
C VAL A 152 -0.99 -9.81 -6.63
N ALA A 153 -1.11 -9.00 -5.57
CA ALA A 153 -1.50 -9.45 -4.26
C ALA A 153 -2.79 -8.74 -3.83
N PHE A 154 -3.76 -9.50 -3.35
CA PHE A 154 -4.97 -8.97 -2.74
C PHE A 154 -4.89 -9.09 -1.23
N LEU A 155 -5.49 -8.13 -0.53
CA LEU A 155 -5.70 -8.18 0.90
C LEU A 155 -7.16 -8.52 1.18
N TYR A 156 -7.40 -9.55 1.97
CA TYR A 156 -8.73 -9.98 2.35
C TYR A 156 -8.81 -10.23 3.85
N ARG A 157 -9.91 -9.84 4.45
CA ARG A 157 -10.22 -10.12 5.85
C ARG A 157 -11.62 -10.66 5.96
N ASP A 158 -11.73 -11.90 6.39
CA ASP A 158 -13.02 -12.56 6.55
C ASP A 158 -13.85 -11.91 7.67
N ASP A 159 -13.22 -11.56 8.79
CA ASP A 159 -13.89 -10.92 9.93
C ASP A 159 -14.42 -9.51 9.68
N TYR A 160 -14.07 -8.91 8.54
CA TYR A 160 -14.64 -7.63 8.11
C TYR A 160 -16.03 -7.81 7.51
N TYR A 161 -16.28 -8.92 6.84
CA TYR A 161 -17.54 -9.24 6.19
C TYR A 161 -18.43 -10.17 7.01
N ASN A 162 -17.83 -11.07 7.81
CA ASN A 162 -18.49 -12.08 8.61
C ASN A 162 -18.14 -11.90 10.09
N GLN A 163 -19.11 -11.46 10.89
CA GLN A 163 -18.91 -11.26 12.32
C GLN A 163 -18.67 -12.58 13.09
N ASP A 164 -19.16 -13.70 12.55
CA ASP A 164 -19.01 -15.03 13.14
C ASP A 164 -17.79 -15.80 12.61
N SER A 165 -16.91 -15.12 11.89
CA SER A 165 -15.69 -15.72 11.35
C SER A 165 -14.78 -16.29 12.45
N ASP A 166 -14.28 -17.49 12.24
CA ASP A 166 -13.25 -18.11 13.08
C ASP A 166 -11.86 -17.44 12.88
N LYS A 167 -11.69 -16.67 11.79
CA LYS A 167 -10.44 -15.98 11.43
C LYS A 167 -10.41 -14.54 11.93
N LYS A 168 -10.57 -14.34 13.23
CA LYS A 168 -10.51 -13.00 13.83
C LYS A 168 -9.11 -12.40 13.71
N ASN A 169 -9.05 -11.14 13.27
CA ASN A 169 -7.80 -10.38 13.08
C ASN A 169 -6.82 -11.04 12.11
N ILE A 170 -7.26 -11.92 11.23
CA ILE A 170 -6.43 -12.49 10.17
C ILE A 170 -6.61 -11.69 8.89
N VAL A 171 -5.48 -11.27 8.32
CA VAL A 171 -5.39 -10.71 6.96
C VAL A 171 -4.80 -11.78 6.06
N GLU A 172 -5.52 -12.15 5.03
CA GLU A 172 -5.01 -13.02 3.98
C GLU A 172 -4.37 -12.14 2.89
N VAL A 173 -3.10 -12.40 2.62
CA VAL A 173 -2.39 -11.86 1.46
C VAL A 173 -2.45 -12.90 0.35
N ILE A 174 -3.34 -12.68 -0.60
CA ILE A 174 -3.63 -13.62 -1.70
C ILE A 174 -2.76 -13.23 -2.90
N LEU A 175 -1.70 -13.98 -3.16
CA LEU A 175 -0.87 -13.84 -4.35
C LEU A 175 -1.61 -14.46 -5.53
N ALA A 176 -2.37 -13.65 -6.27
CA ALA A 176 -3.19 -14.11 -7.39
C ALA A 176 -2.42 -14.19 -8.71
N LYS A 177 -1.32 -13.46 -8.83
CA LYS A 177 -0.38 -13.50 -9.94
C LYS A 177 1.04 -13.39 -9.43
N HIS A 178 1.92 -14.24 -9.95
CA HIS A 178 3.36 -14.14 -9.75
C HIS A 178 4.09 -14.59 -11.02
N ARG A 179 4.82 -13.67 -11.68
CA ARG A 179 5.42 -13.96 -12.99
C ARG A 179 6.54 -15.00 -12.93
N ASN A 180 7.30 -15.00 -11.84
CA ASN A 180 8.50 -15.84 -11.67
C ASN A 180 8.42 -16.76 -10.43
N GLY A 181 7.23 -16.99 -9.87
CA GLY A 181 7.06 -17.82 -8.68
C GLY A 181 5.65 -18.36 -8.53
N PRO A 182 5.38 -19.14 -7.49
CA PRO A 182 4.08 -19.70 -7.22
C PRO A 182 3.06 -18.65 -6.77
N VAL A 183 1.80 -18.90 -7.01
CA VAL A 183 0.68 -18.21 -6.40
C VAL A 183 0.26 -18.93 -5.13
N GLY A 184 -0.44 -18.24 -4.24
CA GLY A 184 -0.87 -18.83 -2.96
C GLY A 184 -1.41 -17.78 -2.00
N THR A 185 -1.70 -18.19 -0.78
CA THR A 185 -2.20 -17.30 0.27
C THR A 185 -1.32 -17.38 1.50
N VAL A 186 -0.95 -16.24 2.04
CA VAL A 186 -0.24 -16.10 3.31
C VAL A 186 -1.17 -15.43 4.32
N GLU A 187 -1.30 -16.02 5.49
CA GLU A 187 -2.08 -15.47 6.60
C GLU A 187 -1.19 -14.66 7.54
N LEU A 188 -1.61 -13.44 7.84
CA LEU A 188 -0.94 -12.56 8.79
C LEU A 188 -1.91 -12.19 9.90
N TYR A 189 -1.43 -12.13 11.14
CA TYR A 189 -2.19 -11.57 12.25
C TYR A 189 -2.13 -10.05 12.22
N PHE A 190 -3.26 -9.39 12.31
CA PHE A 190 -3.38 -7.94 12.30
C PHE A 190 -3.70 -7.38 13.69
N ALA A 191 -2.69 -6.80 14.33
CA ALA A 191 -2.85 -6.04 15.56
C ALA A 191 -3.45 -4.66 15.24
N ARG A 192 -4.77 -4.54 15.36
CA ARG A 192 -5.54 -3.36 14.92
C ARG A 192 -5.15 -2.09 15.64
N ASP A 193 -4.90 -2.19 16.94
CA ASP A 193 -4.65 -1.04 17.82
C ASP A 193 -3.35 -0.31 17.43
N ILE A 194 -2.36 -1.07 16.99
CA ILE A 194 -1.07 -0.56 16.52
C ILE A 194 -0.90 -0.61 15.00
N GLN A 195 -1.92 -1.09 14.28
CA GLN A 195 -1.94 -1.23 12.81
C GLN A 195 -0.75 -2.01 12.23
N ARG A 196 -0.31 -3.05 12.94
CA ARG A 196 0.84 -3.89 12.56
C ARG A 196 0.40 -5.29 12.18
N MET A 197 1.05 -5.86 11.16
CA MET A 197 0.84 -7.23 10.74
C MET A 197 2.01 -8.09 11.17
N TYR A 198 1.72 -9.31 11.63
CA TYR A 198 2.70 -10.29 12.08
C TYR A 198 2.56 -11.59 11.32
N GLY A 199 3.67 -12.18 10.91
CA GLY A 199 3.70 -13.54 10.39
C GLY A 199 3.46 -14.57 11.51
N SER A 200 3.03 -15.78 11.13
CA SER A 200 2.77 -16.88 12.09
C SER A 200 3.99 -17.25 12.94
N GLU A 201 5.20 -17.02 12.46
CA GLU A 201 6.44 -17.28 13.20
C GLU A 201 6.71 -16.23 14.28
N GLN A 202 6.30 -14.98 14.07
CA GLN A 202 6.49 -13.88 15.01
C GLN A 202 5.49 -13.91 16.18
N LEU A 203 4.40 -14.67 16.07
CA LEU A 203 3.42 -14.86 17.14
C LEU A 203 3.83 -15.91 18.17
N ARG A 204 4.91 -16.67 17.90
CA ARG A 204 5.41 -17.76 18.77
C ARG A 204 6.56 -17.32 19.68
N GLN A 205 7.00 -16.08 19.57
CA GLN A 205 7.99 -15.44 20.45
C GLN A 205 7.29 -14.54 21.48
#